data_b689482297a92a6a676763c3cde8b6c8
#
_entry.id   b689482297a92a6a676763c3cde8b6c8
#
_cell.length_a   1.000
_cell.length_b   1.000
_cell.length_c   1.000
_cell.angle_alpha   90.00
_cell.angle_beta   90.00
_cell.angle_gamma   90.00
#
_symmetry.space_group_name_H-M   'P 1'
#
loop_
_entity.id
_entity.type
_entity.pdbx_description
1 polymer ?
#
loop_
_entity_poly.entity_id
_entity_poly.type
_entity_poly.pdbx_seq_one_letter_code
_entity_poly.pdbx_strand_id
1 'polypeptide(L)'
;MERVSEFEDEKLRIRELMIDDFPEVFHIGEEIFTAEFSQSLYRTWDEFEITTLFNSDTELCLVAEAGGKIQGFALGTTVEKRNSPWKYGYLIWLGVREEAQKSDVGTRLFNEIKRRMKDQGARMIIIDTSADNEAALSFFQKMGFKDRQEHVFLSLNLTRRTKKPRKKKP
;
A
#
# COMPACT_ATOMS: atom_id res chain seq x y z
N MET A 1 -10.14 -4.51 32.79
CA MET A 1 -11.52 -4.10 32.47
C MET A 1 -11.42 -3.17 31.27
N GLU A 2 -11.23 -3.74 30.16
CA GLU A 2 -12.06 -3.82 28.95
C GLU A 2 -12.42 -2.44 28.38
N ARG A 3 -11.50 -1.88 27.55
CA ARG A 3 -11.90 -1.01 26.43
C ARG A 3 -12.07 -1.91 25.21
N VAL A 4 -13.10 -2.74 25.25
CA VAL A 4 -13.58 -3.45 24.08
C VAL A 4 -14.61 -2.54 23.43
N SER A 5 -14.27 -2.09 22.21
CA SER A 5 -15.17 -1.75 21.11
C SER A 5 -16.22 -0.63 21.32
N GLU A 6 -15.77 0.62 21.29
CA GLU A 6 -16.67 1.70 20.83
C GLU A 6 -16.89 1.64 19.30
N PHE A 7 -16.18 0.74 18.57
CA PHE A 7 -16.27 0.59 17.12
C PHE A 7 -17.28 -0.46 16.63
N GLU A 8 -17.92 -1.22 17.54
CA GLU A 8 -18.85 -2.28 17.15
C GLU A 8 -20.26 -1.78 16.76
N ASP A 9 -20.64 -0.55 17.07
CA ASP A 9 -22.01 -0.05 16.81
C ASP A 9 -22.16 0.70 15.47
N GLU A 10 -21.08 1.05 14.79
CA GLU A 10 -21.13 1.70 13.49
C GLU A 10 -20.55 0.78 12.41
N LYS A 11 -21.46 0.22 11.62
CA LYS A 11 -21.18 -0.78 10.58
C LYS A 11 -20.06 -0.33 9.63
N LEU A 12 -18.90 -0.94 9.75
CA LEU A 12 -17.77 -0.74 8.81
C LEU A 12 -18.22 -0.95 7.36
N ARG A 13 -18.01 0.04 6.51
CA ARG A 13 -18.37 0.05 5.09
C ARG A 13 -17.11 0.22 4.25
N ILE A 14 -16.97 -0.62 3.21
CA ILE A 14 -15.96 -0.41 2.17
C ILE A 14 -16.65 0.28 0.99
N ARG A 15 -16.08 1.39 0.53
CA ARG A 15 -16.56 2.15 -0.61
C ARG A 15 -15.42 2.70 -1.45
N GLU A 16 -15.75 3.21 -2.61
CA GLU A 16 -14.80 3.95 -3.44
C GLU A 16 -14.33 5.23 -2.76
N LEU A 17 -13.08 5.55 -2.99
CA LEU A 17 -12.46 6.80 -2.61
C LEU A 17 -13.13 7.96 -3.38
N MET A 18 -13.45 9.02 -2.69
CA MET A 18 -13.94 10.28 -3.25
C MET A 18 -12.88 11.38 -3.10
N ILE A 19 -12.95 12.42 -3.90
CA ILE A 19 -11.99 13.54 -3.83
C ILE A 19 -11.95 14.17 -2.43
N ASP A 20 -13.10 14.27 -1.78
CA ASP A 20 -13.22 14.84 -0.43
C ASP A 20 -12.50 13.99 0.65
N ASP A 21 -12.21 12.71 0.36
CA ASP A 21 -11.46 11.82 1.26
C ASP A 21 -9.94 12.04 1.19
N PHE A 22 -9.42 12.70 0.14
CA PHE A 22 -7.98 12.80 -0.11
C PHE A 22 -7.19 13.33 1.08
N PRO A 23 -7.61 14.43 1.75
CA PRO A 23 -6.87 14.93 2.90
C PRO A 23 -6.78 13.91 4.03
N GLU A 24 -7.87 13.20 4.34
CA GLU A 24 -7.89 12.22 5.42
C GLU A 24 -7.05 10.99 5.06
N VAL A 25 -7.16 10.47 3.84
CA VAL A 25 -6.35 9.35 3.35
C VAL A 25 -4.87 9.72 3.32
N PHE A 26 -4.54 10.94 2.90
CA PHE A 26 -3.16 11.44 2.90
C PHE A 26 -2.56 11.42 4.31
N HIS A 27 -3.27 11.96 5.31
CA HIS A 27 -2.81 11.96 6.69
C HIS A 27 -2.66 10.56 7.29
N ILE A 28 -3.58 9.65 7.00
CA ILE A 28 -3.42 8.25 7.42
C ILE A 28 -2.14 7.65 6.84
N GLY A 29 -1.86 7.92 5.57
CA GLY A 29 -0.64 7.45 4.93
C GLY A 29 0.63 8.06 5.51
N GLU A 30 0.63 9.35 5.86
CA GLU A 30 1.76 10.00 6.54
C GLU A 30 2.07 9.37 7.90
N GLU A 31 1.04 8.97 8.65
CA GLU A 31 1.20 8.31 9.95
C GLU A 31 1.78 6.88 9.81
N ILE A 32 1.41 6.17 8.75
CA ILE A 32 1.74 4.75 8.57
C ILE A 32 3.04 4.56 7.77
N PHE A 33 3.21 5.31 6.68
CA PHE A 33 4.33 5.15 5.74
C PHE A 33 5.45 6.16 6.05
N THR A 34 5.96 6.13 7.26
CA THR A 34 7.04 7.03 7.68
C THR A 34 8.38 6.68 7.02
N ALA A 35 9.28 7.66 6.94
CA ALA A 35 10.62 7.49 6.37
C ALA A 35 11.46 6.43 7.10
N GLU A 36 11.12 6.07 8.33
CA GLU A 36 11.76 4.99 9.08
C GLU A 36 11.46 3.61 8.48
N PHE A 37 10.28 3.45 7.85
CA PHE A 37 9.89 2.21 7.17
C PHE A 37 10.30 2.16 5.70
N SER A 38 10.70 3.26 5.12
CA SER A 38 11.11 3.34 3.71
C SER A 38 12.35 4.20 3.56
N GLN A 39 13.52 3.58 3.68
CA GLN A 39 14.80 4.26 3.40
C GLN A 39 15.04 4.48 1.90
N SER A 40 14.14 4.06 1.04
CA SER A 40 14.27 4.21 -0.40
C SER A 40 13.19 5.16 -0.94
N LEU A 41 13.62 6.14 -1.74
CA LEU A 41 12.74 7.04 -2.52
C LEU A 41 11.79 6.29 -3.48
N TYR A 42 11.96 4.99 -3.63
CA TYR A 42 11.17 4.15 -4.53
C TYR A 42 9.68 4.09 -4.11
N ARG A 43 9.39 4.21 -2.82
CA ARG A 43 8.05 4.27 -2.28
C ARG A 43 7.97 5.36 -1.24
N THR A 44 7.89 6.59 -1.69
CA THR A 44 7.59 7.73 -0.85
C THR A 44 6.10 8.01 -0.96
N TRP A 45 5.43 8.03 0.19
CA TRP A 45 4.05 8.48 0.25
C TRP A 45 4.00 9.98 0.05
N ASP A 46 3.25 10.42 -0.93
CA ASP A 46 2.97 11.83 -1.21
C ASP A 46 1.56 12.03 -1.82
N GLU A 47 1.15 13.28 -1.96
CA GLU A 47 -0.17 13.62 -2.47
C GLU A 47 -0.38 13.20 -3.94
N PHE A 48 0.70 13.03 -4.70
CA PHE A 48 0.63 12.62 -6.10
C PHE A 48 0.29 11.13 -6.24
N GLU A 49 0.65 10.31 -5.26
CA GLU A 49 0.30 8.88 -5.25
C GLU A 49 -1.21 8.68 -5.28
N ILE A 50 -1.96 9.39 -4.44
CA ILE A 50 -3.43 9.29 -4.40
C ILE A 50 -4.04 9.77 -5.71
N THR A 51 -3.63 10.96 -6.17
CA THR A 51 -4.21 11.56 -7.38
C THR A 51 -3.88 10.75 -8.63
N THR A 52 -2.67 10.21 -8.73
CA THR A 52 -2.25 9.39 -9.87
C THR A 52 -3.05 8.10 -9.95
N LEU A 53 -3.21 7.40 -8.83
CA LEU A 53 -3.96 6.13 -8.78
C LEU A 53 -5.45 6.37 -8.96
N PHE A 54 -6.00 7.42 -8.36
CA PHE A 54 -7.40 7.79 -8.54
C PHE A 54 -7.74 8.11 -9.99
N ASN A 55 -6.87 8.83 -10.70
CA ASN A 55 -7.07 9.15 -12.12
C ASN A 55 -6.86 7.93 -13.04
N SER A 56 -6.04 6.97 -12.62
CA SER A 56 -5.74 5.78 -13.42
C SER A 56 -6.82 4.71 -13.29
N ASP A 57 -7.31 4.49 -12.06
CA ASP A 57 -8.17 3.33 -11.74
C ASP A 57 -9.04 3.63 -10.51
N THR A 58 -9.99 4.55 -10.65
CA THR A 58 -10.87 5.01 -9.55
C THR A 58 -11.55 3.84 -8.83
N GLU A 59 -11.98 2.81 -9.57
CA GLU A 59 -12.65 1.63 -9.00
C GLU A 59 -11.74 0.79 -8.09
N LEU A 60 -10.42 0.93 -8.22
CA LEU A 60 -9.42 0.26 -7.38
C LEU A 60 -8.84 1.16 -6.30
N CYS A 61 -9.46 2.30 -6.04
CA CYS A 61 -9.17 3.18 -4.93
C CYS A 61 -10.30 3.09 -3.91
N LEU A 62 -10.05 2.46 -2.77
CA LEU A 62 -11.05 2.12 -1.78
C LEU A 62 -10.74 2.71 -0.41
N VAL A 63 -11.78 3.05 0.33
CA VAL A 63 -11.70 3.41 1.75
C VAL A 63 -12.60 2.52 2.59
N ALA A 64 -12.19 2.30 3.82
CA ALA A 64 -12.98 1.68 4.88
C ALA A 64 -13.47 2.77 5.82
N GLU A 65 -14.77 2.98 5.90
CA GLU A 65 -15.41 4.01 6.70
C GLU A 65 -16.22 3.38 7.84
N ALA A 66 -16.10 3.94 9.03
CA ALA A 66 -16.95 3.66 10.19
C ALA A 66 -17.17 4.96 10.96
N GLY A 67 -18.42 5.24 11.33
CA GLY A 67 -18.76 6.45 12.07
C GLY A 67 -18.43 7.77 11.36
N GLY A 68 -18.51 7.79 10.04
CA GLY A 68 -18.14 8.96 9.25
C GLY A 68 -16.63 9.26 9.22
N LYS A 69 -15.78 8.33 9.68
CA LYS A 69 -14.32 8.44 9.66
C LYS A 69 -13.70 7.32 8.84
N ILE A 70 -12.65 7.64 8.11
CA ILE A 70 -11.87 6.66 7.37
C ILE A 70 -10.97 5.90 8.35
N GLN A 71 -11.08 4.58 8.37
CA GLN A 71 -10.30 3.67 9.20
C GLN A 71 -9.10 3.08 8.47
N GLY A 72 -9.12 3.12 7.14
CA GLY A 72 -8.07 2.62 6.28
C GLY A 72 -8.41 2.77 4.81
N PHE A 73 -7.45 2.46 3.96
CA PHE A 73 -7.60 2.57 2.51
C PHE A 73 -6.80 1.50 1.77
N ALA A 74 -7.19 1.23 0.54
CA ALA A 74 -6.46 0.40 -0.40
C ALA A 74 -6.44 1.09 -1.77
N LEU A 75 -5.24 1.28 -2.33
CA LEU A 75 -5.04 1.91 -3.64
C LEU A 75 -4.30 0.94 -4.54
N GLY A 76 -4.87 0.66 -5.70
CA GLY A 76 -4.30 -0.27 -6.66
C GLY A 76 -4.60 0.12 -8.09
N THR A 77 -4.05 -0.66 -9.01
CA THR A 77 -4.29 -0.53 -10.45
C THR A 77 -4.20 -1.88 -11.12
N THR A 78 -4.51 -1.94 -12.40
CA THR A 78 -4.26 -3.12 -13.22
C THR A 78 -3.12 -2.86 -14.20
N VAL A 79 -2.32 -3.88 -14.47
CA VAL A 79 -1.19 -3.83 -15.39
C VAL A 79 -1.35 -4.86 -16.48
N GLU A 80 -1.32 -4.41 -17.73
CA GLU A 80 -1.32 -5.26 -18.92
C GLU A 80 0.01 -5.12 -19.67
N LYS A 81 0.53 -6.24 -20.14
CA LYS A 81 1.72 -6.24 -21.01
C LYS A 81 1.30 -6.60 -22.44
N ARG A 82 1.77 -5.83 -23.43
CA ARG A 82 1.38 -5.94 -24.84
C ARG A 82 1.39 -7.36 -25.43
N ASN A 83 2.27 -8.23 -24.98
CA ASN A 83 2.46 -9.57 -25.51
C ASN A 83 2.09 -10.66 -24.50
N SER A 84 1.37 -10.34 -23.45
CA SER A 84 0.91 -11.28 -22.45
C SER A 84 -0.62 -11.30 -22.42
N PRO A 85 -1.25 -12.47 -22.44
CA PRO A 85 -2.69 -12.57 -22.21
C PRO A 85 -3.05 -12.34 -20.73
N TRP A 86 -2.05 -12.04 -19.90
CA TRP A 86 -2.20 -11.91 -18.46
C TRP A 86 -2.37 -10.45 -18.05
N LYS A 87 -3.45 -10.19 -17.38
CA LYS A 87 -3.69 -8.96 -16.63
C LYS A 87 -3.35 -9.20 -15.17
N TYR A 88 -2.61 -8.27 -14.58
CA TYR A 88 -2.20 -8.29 -13.19
C TYR A 88 -2.93 -7.22 -12.43
N GLY A 89 -3.46 -7.52 -11.24
CA GLY A 89 -3.79 -6.52 -10.26
C GLY A 89 -2.52 -6.13 -9.49
N TYR A 90 -2.30 -4.85 -9.27
CA TYR A 90 -1.20 -4.36 -8.47
C TYR A 90 -1.77 -3.55 -7.31
N LEU A 91 -1.73 -4.13 -6.11
CA LEU A 91 -2.06 -3.41 -4.87
C LEU A 91 -0.82 -2.63 -4.43
N ILE A 92 -0.88 -1.31 -4.56
CA ILE A 92 0.26 -0.43 -4.34
C ILE A 92 0.32 0.04 -2.89
N TRP A 93 -0.82 0.48 -2.36
CA TRP A 93 -0.92 0.96 -0.99
C TRP A 93 -2.07 0.28 -0.25
N LEU A 94 -1.80 -0.17 0.96
CA LEU A 94 -2.80 -0.66 1.92
C LEU A 94 -2.44 -0.10 3.29
N GLY A 95 -3.26 0.77 3.81
CA GLY A 95 -3.04 1.42 5.09
C GLY A 95 -4.27 1.28 6.00
N VAL A 96 -4.04 1.03 7.28
CA VAL A 96 -5.07 0.96 8.32
C VAL A 96 -4.60 1.74 9.53
N ARG A 97 -5.42 2.64 10.05
CA ARG A 97 -5.11 3.41 11.27
C ARG A 97 -4.66 2.48 12.39
N GLU A 98 -3.74 2.95 13.24
CA GLU A 98 -3.18 2.14 14.32
C GLU A 98 -4.27 1.60 15.25
N GLU A 99 -5.23 2.44 15.61
CA GLU A 99 -6.36 2.07 16.47
C GLU A 99 -7.32 1.05 15.84
N ALA A 100 -7.36 0.97 14.51
CA ALA A 100 -8.15 0.01 13.74
C ALA A 100 -7.35 -1.22 13.29
N GLN A 101 -6.05 -1.27 13.57
CA GLN A 101 -5.22 -2.46 13.34
C GLN A 101 -5.67 -3.60 14.27
N LYS A 102 -5.46 -4.84 13.84
CA LYS A 102 -5.94 -6.07 14.51
C LYS A 102 -7.46 -6.27 14.48
N SER A 103 -8.20 -5.33 13.88
CA SER A 103 -9.58 -5.56 13.43
C SER A 103 -9.57 -6.18 12.02
N ASP A 104 -10.74 -6.40 11.44
CA ASP A 104 -10.85 -6.97 10.11
C ASP A 104 -10.81 -5.93 8.96
N VAL A 105 -10.52 -4.65 9.25
CA VAL A 105 -10.49 -3.55 8.27
C VAL A 105 -9.57 -3.85 7.09
N GLY A 106 -8.32 -4.21 7.35
CA GLY A 106 -7.35 -4.56 6.30
C GLY A 106 -7.78 -5.77 5.47
N THR A 107 -8.33 -6.79 6.12
CA THR A 107 -8.84 -7.98 5.45
C THR A 107 -10.03 -7.66 4.55
N ARG A 108 -10.94 -6.82 5.00
CA ARG A 108 -12.13 -6.42 4.21
C ARG A 108 -11.74 -5.54 3.03
N LEU A 109 -10.83 -4.57 3.22
CA LEU A 109 -10.26 -3.76 2.13
C LEU A 109 -9.60 -4.65 1.08
N PHE A 110 -8.74 -5.58 1.51
CA PHE A 110 -8.05 -6.50 0.61
C PHE A 110 -9.04 -7.41 -0.15
N ASN A 111 -10.03 -7.97 0.51
CA ASN A 111 -11.00 -8.84 -0.14
C ASN A 111 -11.85 -8.08 -1.18
N GLU A 112 -12.21 -6.84 -0.89
CA GLU A 112 -12.98 -6.03 -1.85
C GLU A 112 -12.12 -5.62 -3.06
N ILE A 113 -10.89 -5.14 -2.86
CA ILE A 113 -10.03 -4.78 -3.99
C ILE A 113 -9.66 -6.01 -4.83
N LYS A 114 -9.42 -7.16 -4.20
CA LYS A 114 -9.19 -8.44 -4.86
C LYS A 114 -10.38 -8.83 -5.75
N ARG A 115 -11.60 -8.70 -5.23
CA ARG A 115 -12.81 -8.96 -5.99
C ARG A 115 -12.89 -8.07 -7.22
N ARG A 116 -12.69 -6.76 -7.05
CA ARG A 116 -12.73 -5.78 -8.16
C ARG A 116 -11.65 -6.05 -9.20
N MET A 117 -10.42 -6.32 -8.79
CA MET A 117 -9.34 -6.68 -9.71
C MET A 117 -9.69 -7.94 -10.53
N LYS A 118 -10.29 -8.92 -9.88
CA LYS A 118 -10.77 -10.14 -10.57
C LYS A 118 -11.88 -9.82 -11.57
N ASP A 119 -12.84 -8.98 -11.20
CA ASP A 119 -13.93 -8.56 -12.08
C ASP A 119 -13.42 -7.78 -13.30
N GLN A 120 -12.32 -7.03 -13.15
CA GLN A 120 -11.60 -6.38 -14.25
C GLN A 120 -10.73 -7.35 -15.08
N GLY A 121 -10.71 -8.65 -14.76
CA GLY A 121 -10.00 -9.68 -15.52
C GLY A 121 -8.57 -9.95 -15.04
N ALA A 122 -8.16 -9.44 -13.90
CA ALA A 122 -6.85 -9.78 -13.34
C ALA A 122 -6.81 -11.27 -12.95
N ARG A 123 -5.73 -11.95 -13.33
CA ARG A 123 -5.48 -13.35 -13.01
C ARG A 123 -4.52 -13.56 -11.86
N MET A 124 -3.75 -12.55 -11.54
CA MET A 124 -2.77 -12.56 -10.46
C MET A 124 -2.75 -11.18 -9.80
N ILE A 125 -2.61 -11.15 -8.48
CA ILE A 125 -2.35 -9.91 -7.75
C ILE A 125 -0.90 -9.92 -7.31
N ILE A 126 -0.21 -8.82 -7.56
CA ILE A 126 1.15 -8.57 -7.10
C ILE A 126 1.14 -7.46 -6.06
N ILE A 127 2.05 -7.58 -5.12
CA ILE A 127 2.42 -6.56 -4.14
C ILE A 127 3.93 -6.51 -4.04
N ASP A 128 4.47 -5.43 -3.55
CA ASP A 128 5.83 -5.37 -3.06
C ASP A 128 5.88 -4.64 -1.72
N THR A 129 6.76 -5.10 -0.88
CA THR A 129 7.00 -4.52 0.45
C THR A 129 8.47 -4.73 0.82
N SER A 130 8.94 -4.01 1.82
CA SER A 130 10.30 -4.22 2.33
C SER A 130 10.45 -5.63 2.90
N ALA A 131 11.61 -6.26 2.69
CA ALA A 131 11.87 -7.63 3.13
C ALA A 131 11.87 -7.79 4.66
N ASP A 132 12.04 -6.70 5.40
CA ASP A 132 12.02 -6.61 6.86
C ASP A 132 10.65 -6.19 7.42
N ASN A 133 9.66 -5.90 6.57
CA ASN A 133 8.30 -5.59 7.00
C ASN A 133 7.52 -6.87 7.35
N GLU A 134 7.84 -7.46 8.50
CA GLU A 134 7.25 -8.71 8.96
C GLU A 134 5.73 -8.63 9.11
N ALA A 135 5.20 -7.48 9.52
CA ALA A 135 3.75 -7.29 9.69
C ALA A 135 3.02 -7.41 8.35
N ALA A 136 3.52 -6.73 7.31
CA ALA A 136 2.94 -6.82 5.96
C ALA A 136 3.11 -8.23 5.38
N LEU A 137 4.28 -8.83 5.51
CA LEU A 137 4.54 -10.19 5.01
C LEU A 137 3.60 -11.21 5.66
N SER A 138 3.43 -11.14 6.98
CA SER A 138 2.50 -12.02 7.72
C SER A 138 1.05 -11.82 7.28
N PHE A 139 0.62 -10.57 7.09
CA PHE A 139 -0.72 -10.24 6.61
C PHE A 139 -0.97 -10.82 5.21
N PHE A 140 -0.08 -10.57 4.26
CA PHE A 140 -0.28 -11.03 2.89
C PHE A 140 -0.17 -12.55 2.75
N GLN A 141 0.65 -13.22 3.56
CA GLN A 141 0.65 -14.69 3.64
C GLN A 141 -0.72 -15.23 4.08
N LYS A 142 -1.34 -14.62 5.09
CA LYS A 142 -2.72 -14.97 5.51
C LYS A 142 -3.75 -14.71 4.41
N MET A 143 -3.53 -13.71 3.57
CA MET A 143 -4.39 -13.41 2.41
C MET A 143 -4.16 -14.36 1.24
N GLY A 144 -3.19 -15.26 1.32
CA GLY A 144 -2.95 -16.33 0.34
C GLY A 144 -1.79 -16.08 -0.62
N PHE A 145 -0.98 -15.04 -0.41
CA PHE A 145 0.26 -14.84 -1.17
C PHE A 145 1.30 -15.89 -0.77
N LYS A 146 1.88 -16.58 -1.75
CA LYS A 146 2.81 -17.69 -1.53
C LYS A 146 4.15 -17.51 -2.22
N ASP A 147 4.15 -16.92 -3.41
CA ASP A 147 5.33 -16.82 -4.27
C ASP A 147 6.09 -15.55 -3.90
N ARG A 148 7.16 -15.71 -3.10
CA ARG A 148 8.04 -14.62 -2.69
C ARG A 148 9.22 -14.53 -3.65
N GLN A 149 9.45 -13.33 -4.20
CA GLN A 149 10.63 -12.98 -4.98
C GLN A 149 11.33 -11.79 -4.34
N GLU A 150 12.64 -11.91 -4.14
CA GLU A 150 13.42 -10.81 -3.55
C GLU A 150 14.00 -9.93 -4.66
N HIS A 151 13.84 -8.62 -4.49
CA HIS A 151 14.39 -7.60 -5.38
C HIS A 151 15.39 -6.74 -4.62
N VAL A 152 16.46 -6.33 -5.31
CA VAL A 152 17.47 -5.44 -4.74
C VAL A 152 17.30 -4.06 -5.35
N PHE A 153 17.09 -3.06 -4.49
CA PHE A 153 17.09 -1.66 -4.88
C PHE A 153 18.50 -1.08 -4.79
N LEU A 154 18.98 -0.46 -5.85
CA LEU A 154 20.31 0.15 -5.92
C LEU A 154 20.17 1.65 -6.18
N SER A 155 20.94 2.47 -5.48
CA SER A 155 21.01 3.91 -5.69
C SER A 155 22.44 4.39 -5.88
N LEU A 156 22.62 5.42 -6.71
CA LEU A 156 23.90 6.10 -6.92
C LEU A 156 23.77 7.58 -6.55
N ASN A 157 24.50 8.00 -5.53
CA ASN A 157 24.56 9.41 -5.17
C ASN A 157 25.51 10.18 -6.11
N LEU A 158 24.95 11.00 -6.98
CA LEU A 158 25.69 11.78 -7.97
C LEU A 158 26.42 13.01 -7.38
N THR A 159 26.06 13.43 -6.16
CA THR A 159 26.66 14.59 -5.49
C THR A 159 27.82 14.23 -4.57
N ARG A 160 28.02 12.95 -4.27
CA ARG A 160 29.10 12.51 -3.41
C ARG A 160 30.43 12.54 -4.17
N ARG A 161 31.27 13.53 -3.90
CA ARG A 161 32.66 13.55 -4.40
C ARG A 161 33.37 12.27 -3.94
N THR A 162 33.76 11.40 -4.86
CA THR A 162 34.64 10.26 -4.59
C THR A 162 35.96 10.82 -4.06
N LYS A 163 36.27 10.58 -2.78
CA LYS A 163 37.63 10.88 -2.27
C LYS A 163 38.59 10.05 -3.10
N LYS A 164 39.44 10.72 -3.90
CA LYS A 164 40.57 10.05 -4.60
C LYS A 164 41.37 9.25 -3.57
N PRO A 165 41.73 7.99 -3.87
CA PRO A 165 42.57 7.22 -2.97
C PRO A 165 43.88 7.98 -2.76
N ARG A 166 44.25 8.19 -1.49
CA ARG A 166 45.55 8.77 -1.13
C ARG A 166 46.65 7.85 -1.73
N LYS A 167 47.42 8.35 -2.70
CA LYS A 167 48.62 7.68 -3.13
C LYS A 167 49.56 7.54 -1.91
N LYS A 168 49.83 6.30 -1.49
CA LYS A 168 50.93 6.04 -0.55
C LYS A 168 52.22 6.55 -1.21
N LYS A 169 52.89 7.50 -0.58
CA LYS A 169 54.24 7.88 -0.95
C LYS A 169 55.18 6.71 -0.62
N PRO A 170 56.23 6.51 -1.47
CA PRO A 170 57.23 5.47 -1.28
C PRO A 170 58.03 5.65 0.00
#